data_06085a15611d2837215c3efa643b986b
#
_entry.id   06085a15611d2837215c3efa643b986b
#
_cell.length_a   1.000
_cell.length_b   1.000
_cell.length_c   1.000
_cell.angle_alpha   90.00
_cell.angle_beta   90.00
_cell.angle_gamma   90.00
#
_symmetry.space_group_name_H-M   'P 1'
#
loop_
_entity.id
_entity.type
_entity.pdbx_description
1 polymer ?
#
loop_
_entity_poly.entity_id
_entity_poly.type
_entity_poly.pdbx_seq_one_letter_code
_entity_poly.pdbx_strand_id
1 'polypeptide(L)'
;MRSTKIPYKTTLTHLKPSTGQLRRNMTNTENSELDKAIKGVDFWWHSIDLNGITTQGGKSKTWLQNEWLAMDVPDLKGKSVLDIGAWDGYFSFRAEKADAGSVVALDHFVWSMDRTACEKYQQDCQKSNIKIKSVEESGCWDPVGLPGKGGFDLAHSVLKSKVTSINRDFMQTSATDIGTFDVVFFLGVLYHMQNPLESLKKLAEFTKEIAIIETHAVEVHGHNQPLAEFYPEKELNGDPTNWWGPNLSGLIGLCKAAGFTRVEVKKGPPKLGGLRTIAKNIARVFNLPWGTRSRHYRAIVHAWK
;
A
#
# COMPACT_ATOMS: atom_id res chain seq x y z
N MET A 1 11.19 44.61 30.08
CA MET A 1 12.24 43.92 29.33
C MET A 1 11.65 43.40 28.04
N ARG A 2 12.25 43.74 26.90
CA ARG A 2 11.66 43.62 25.55
C ARG A 2 11.70 42.18 25.07
N SER A 3 10.54 41.66 24.60
CA SER A 3 10.40 40.39 23.93
C SER A 3 10.80 40.57 22.45
N THR A 4 11.83 39.89 22.00
CA THR A 4 12.30 39.85 20.63
C THR A 4 11.59 38.69 19.87
N LYS A 5 10.70 39.02 18.97
CA LYS A 5 10.11 38.09 17.98
C LYS A 5 11.15 37.85 16.89
N ILE A 6 11.47 36.58 16.64
CA ILE A 6 12.24 36.13 15.49
C ILE A 6 11.26 35.75 14.37
N PRO A 7 11.34 36.32 13.16
CA PRO A 7 10.48 35.92 12.05
C PRO A 7 11.10 34.74 11.31
N TYR A 8 10.43 33.60 11.29
CA TYR A 8 10.72 32.52 10.33
C TYR A 8 10.24 32.93 8.95
N LYS A 9 11.17 33.30 8.08
CA LYS A 9 10.96 33.36 6.62
C LYS A 9 11.21 31.99 6.04
N THR A 10 10.14 31.26 5.70
CA THR A 10 10.23 30.04 4.89
C THR A 10 10.32 30.45 3.43
N THR A 11 11.50 30.38 2.86
CA THR A 11 11.72 30.57 1.43
C THR A 11 11.35 29.27 0.72
N LEU A 12 10.19 29.26 0.09
CA LEU A 12 9.80 28.21 -0.85
C LEU A 12 10.67 28.36 -2.11
N THR A 13 11.74 27.61 -2.19
CA THR A 13 12.49 27.42 -3.43
C THR A 13 11.63 26.57 -4.38
N HIS A 14 11.11 27.20 -5.42
CA HIS A 14 10.48 26.52 -6.55
C HIS A 14 11.48 25.57 -7.21
N LEU A 15 11.41 24.29 -6.92
CA LEU A 15 12.02 23.25 -7.73
C LEU A 15 11.30 23.23 -9.07
N LYS A 16 11.98 23.72 -10.11
CA LYS A 16 11.57 23.54 -11.50
C LYS A 16 11.50 22.04 -11.78
N PRO A 17 10.44 21.53 -12.45
CA PRO A 17 10.42 20.14 -12.87
C PRO A 17 11.56 19.91 -13.86
N SER A 18 12.41 18.92 -13.58
CA SER A 18 13.49 18.47 -14.44
C SER A 18 12.90 17.96 -15.77
N THR A 19 13.45 18.50 -16.82
CA THR A 19 13.51 18.10 -18.24
C THR A 19 12.59 16.96 -18.67
N GLY A 20 11.59 17.39 -19.47
CA GLY A 20 10.64 16.56 -20.14
C GLY A 20 11.26 15.45 -21.01
N GLN A 21 10.88 14.22 -20.74
CA GLN A 21 10.75 13.26 -21.80
C GLN A 21 9.76 13.85 -22.82
N LEU A 22 10.24 14.10 -24.05
CA LEU A 22 9.43 14.50 -25.19
C LEU A 22 8.24 13.53 -25.29
N ARG A 23 7.04 13.99 -24.91
CA ARG A 23 5.81 13.25 -25.16
C ARG A 23 5.73 13.04 -26.68
N ARG A 24 5.92 11.81 -27.11
CA ARG A 24 5.62 11.44 -28.50
C ARG A 24 4.12 11.65 -28.67
N ASN A 25 3.73 12.58 -29.56
CA ASN A 25 2.32 12.76 -29.91
C ASN A 25 1.86 11.47 -30.57
N MET A 26 1.08 10.67 -29.84
CA MET A 26 0.45 9.46 -30.39
C MET A 26 -0.57 9.85 -31.44
N THR A 27 -0.70 9.06 -32.48
CA THR A 27 -1.75 9.22 -33.48
C THR A 27 -3.13 8.94 -32.89
N ASN A 28 -4.18 9.44 -33.52
CA ASN A 28 -5.57 9.16 -33.08
C ASN A 28 -5.85 7.66 -33.01
N THR A 29 -5.28 6.86 -33.90
CA THR A 29 -5.43 5.40 -33.94
C THR A 29 -4.73 4.75 -32.73
N GLU A 30 -3.46 5.14 -32.44
CA GLU A 30 -2.72 4.62 -31.27
C GLU A 30 -3.41 4.97 -29.95
N ASN A 31 -3.98 6.17 -29.84
CA ASN A 31 -4.77 6.57 -28.66
C ASN A 31 -6.03 5.72 -28.50
N SER A 32 -6.73 5.42 -29.60
CA SER A 32 -7.93 4.59 -29.58
C SER A 32 -7.63 3.13 -29.20
N GLU A 33 -6.52 2.57 -29.71
CA GLU A 33 -6.07 1.23 -29.35
C GLU A 33 -5.66 1.13 -27.88
N LEU A 34 -4.92 2.13 -27.39
CA LEU A 34 -4.52 2.19 -25.97
C LEU A 34 -5.75 2.33 -25.06
N ASP A 35 -6.70 3.20 -25.37
CA ASP A 35 -7.95 3.35 -24.61
C ASP A 35 -8.74 2.02 -24.56
N LYS A 36 -8.82 1.31 -25.69
CA LYS A 36 -9.44 -0.01 -25.75
C LYS A 36 -8.69 -1.05 -24.89
N ALA A 37 -7.35 -1.05 -24.92
CA ALA A 37 -6.54 -1.95 -24.10
C ALA A 37 -6.72 -1.66 -22.60
N ILE A 38 -6.74 -0.37 -22.20
CA ILE A 38 -6.99 0.04 -20.82
C ILE A 38 -8.37 -0.44 -20.34
N LYS A 39 -9.39 -0.31 -21.17
CA LYS A 39 -10.76 -0.77 -20.86
C LYS A 39 -10.91 -2.30 -20.89
N GLY A 40 -9.99 -3.00 -21.54
CA GLY A 40 -9.92 -4.46 -21.56
C GLY A 40 -9.30 -5.07 -20.30
N VAL A 41 -8.68 -4.29 -19.41
CA VAL A 41 -8.21 -4.74 -18.11
C VAL A 41 -9.38 -4.75 -17.14
N ASP A 42 -9.68 -5.89 -16.56
CA ASP A 42 -10.84 -6.11 -15.68
C ASP A 42 -10.89 -5.15 -14.49
N PHE A 43 -9.74 -4.85 -13.91
CA PHE A 43 -9.68 -4.01 -12.73
C PHE A 43 -8.35 -3.26 -12.60
N TRP A 44 -8.44 -1.95 -12.35
CA TRP A 44 -7.34 -1.09 -11.96
C TRP A 44 -7.48 -0.68 -10.49
N TRP A 45 -6.45 -0.91 -9.69
CA TRP A 45 -6.43 -0.39 -8.31
C TRP A 45 -5.92 1.04 -8.27
N HIS A 46 -4.93 1.36 -9.07
CA HIS A 46 -4.32 2.68 -9.13
C HIS A 46 -4.66 3.40 -10.43
N SER A 47 -4.90 4.72 -10.33
CA SER A 47 -5.03 5.57 -11.51
C SER A 47 -3.64 5.95 -12.05
N ILE A 48 -3.21 5.26 -13.11
CA ILE A 48 -1.91 5.42 -13.76
C ILE A 48 -2.06 6.25 -15.05
N ASP A 49 -1.14 7.19 -15.28
CA ASP A 49 -1.06 7.92 -16.55
C ASP A 49 -0.25 7.10 -17.56
N LEU A 50 -0.92 6.60 -18.57
CA LEU A 50 -0.37 5.82 -19.65
C LEU A 50 -0.35 6.70 -20.92
N ASN A 51 0.74 7.45 -21.12
CA ASN A 51 0.93 8.35 -22.28
C ASN A 51 -0.19 9.40 -22.48
N GLY A 52 -0.78 9.87 -21.38
CA GLY A 52 -1.83 10.90 -21.40
C GLY A 52 -3.25 10.34 -21.21
N ILE A 53 -3.45 9.03 -21.33
CA ILE A 53 -4.69 8.35 -20.95
C ILE A 53 -4.53 7.82 -19.52
N THR A 54 -5.47 8.17 -18.65
CA THR A 54 -5.42 7.74 -17.25
C THR A 54 -6.33 6.55 -17.04
N THR A 55 -5.81 5.49 -16.42
CA THR A 55 -6.63 4.36 -15.99
C THR A 55 -7.61 4.79 -14.90
N GLN A 56 -8.78 4.14 -14.84
CA GLN A 56 -9.80 4.43 -13.83
C GLN A 56 -9.65 3.48 -12.64
N GLY A 57 -8.62 3.71 -11.82
CA GLY A 57 -8.35 2.91 -10.64
C GLY A 57 -9.23 3.27 -9.45
N GLY A 58 -9.36 2.34 -8.51
CA GLY A 58 -10.02 2.55 -7.23
C GLY A 58 -9.37 3.67 -6.38
N LYS A 59 -8.06 3.89 -6.52
CA LYS A 59 -7.34 5.04 -5.95
C LYS A 59 -7.12 6.11 -7.03
N SER A 60 -7.67 7.31 -6.84
CA SER A 60 -7.51 8.44 -7.75
C SER A 60 -6.06 8.98 -7.77
N LYS A 61 -5.68 9.70 -8.84
CA LYS A 61 -4.36 10.38 -8.94
C LYS A 61 -4.06 11.27 -7.72
N THR A 62 -5.05 12.04 -7.27
CA THR A 62 -4.87 12.93 -6.10
C THR A 62 -4.63 12.13 -4.83
N TRP A 63 -5.35 11.03 -4.64
CA TRP A 63 -5.11 10.14 -3.50
C TRP A 63 -3.70 9.57 -3.53
N LEU A 64 -3.29 9.00 -4.64
CA LEU A 64 -1.96 8.41 -4.83
C LEU A 64 -0.82 9.44 -4.64
N GLN A 65 -1.02 10.66 -5.12
CA GLN A 65 -0.07 11.75 -4.89
C GLN A 65 0.07 12.08 -3.40
N ASN A 66 -1.05 12.18 -2.68
CA ASN A 66 -1.05 12.45 -1.24
C ASN A 66 -0.46 11.28 -0.44
N GLU A 67 -0.69 10.05 -0.89
CA GLU A 67 -0.11 8.85 -0.27
C GLU A 67 1.41 8.84 -0.44
N TRP A 68 1.92 9.13 -1.64
CA TRP A 68 3.35 9.26 -1.88
C TRP A 68 4.00 10.36 -1.03
N LEU A 69 3.38 11.53 -0.92
CA LEU A 69 3.86 12.62 -0.07
C LEU A 69 3.85 12.21 1.41
N ALA A 70 2.81 11.52 1.86
CA ALA A 70 2.70 11.06 3.24
C ALA A 70 3.69 9.94 3.58
N MET A 71 4.14 9.16 2.59
CA MET A 71 5.18 8.16 2.77
C MET A 71 6.56 8.79 3.03
N ASP A 72 6.78 10.04 2.65
CA ASP A 72 8.08 10.74 2.83
C ASP A 72 9.24 9.87 2.34
N VAL A 73 9.09 9.34 1.10
CA VAL A 73 10.04 8.40 0.49
C VAL A 73 11.43 9.07 0.41
N PRO A 74 12.50 8.41 0.89
CA PRO A 74 13.84 8.97 0.80
C PRO A 74 14.29 9.11 -0.66
N ASP A 75 15.42 9.78 -0.89
CA ASP A 75 16.03 9.82 -2.22
C ASP A 75 16.33 8.39 -2.71
N LEU A 76 15.74 8.03 -3.85
CA LEU A 76 15.86 6.70 -4.46
C LEU A 76 16.97 6.63 -5.50
N LYS A 77 17.65 7.74 -5.81
CA LYS A 77 18.65 7.79 -6.87
C LYS A 77 19.74 6.72 -6.67
N GLY A 78 19.83 5.82 -7.65
CA GLY A 78 20.78 4.72 -7.66
C GLY A 78 20.49 3.59 -6.67
N LYS A 79 19.45 3.67 -5.85
CA LYS A 79 19.08 2.64 -4.86
C LYS A 79 18.31 1.49 -5.51
N SER A 80 18.47 0.30 -4.94
CA SER A 80 17.65 -0.87 -5.25
C SER A 80 16.34 -0.82 -4.46
N VAL A 81 15.22 -1.03 -5.14
CA VAL A 81 13.86 -0.97 -4.56
C VAL A 81 13.14 -2.30 -4.77
N LEU A 82 12.51 -2.82 -3.72
CA LEU A 82 11.55 -3.93 -3.80
C LEU A 82 10.16 -3.41 -3.44
N ASP A 83 9.19 -3.65 -4.31
CA ASP A 83 7.78 -3.32 -4.09
C ASP A 83 6.99 -4.63 -3.91
N ILE A 84 6.57 -4.91 -2.67
CA ILE A 84 5.85 -6.13 -2.29
C ILE A 84 4.36 -5.86 -2.29
N GLY A 85 3.59 -6.68 -3.03
CA GLY A 85 2.18 -6.45 -3.29
C GLY A 85 1.98 -5.36 -4.35
N ALA A 86 2.76 -5.41 -5.43
CA ALA A 86 2.87 -4.35 -6.42
C ALA A 86 1.59 -4.09 -7.22
N TRP A 87 0.66 -5.06 -7.30
CA TRP A 87 -0.61 -4.98 -8.03
C TRP A 87 -0.40 -4.54 -9.49
N ASP A 88 -0.95 -3.35 -9.86
CA ASP A 88 -0.78 -2.76 -11.20
C ASP A 88 0.49 -1.88 -11.36
N GLY A 89 1.40 -1.91 -10.36
CA GLY A 89 2.75 -1.39 -10.44
C GLY A 89 2.92 0.11 -10.22
N TYR A 90 1.90 0.85 -9.76
CA TYR A 90 2.00 2.30 -9.61
C TYR A 90 3.22 2.75 -8.81
N PHE A 91 3.48 2.15 -7.63
CA PHE A 91 4.59 2.54 -6.78
C PHE A 91 5.94 2.07 -7.34
N SER A 92 5.97 0.90 -7.98
CA SER A 92 7.14 0.40 -8.71
C SER A 92 7.56 1.37 -9.82
N PHE A 93 6.64 1.78 -10.70
CA PHE A 93 6.92 2.72 -11.79
C PHE A 93 7.24 4.12 -11.26
N ARG A 94 6.69 4.49 -10.11
CA ARG A 94 7.01 5.77 -9.48
C ARG A 94 8.41 5.77 -8.87
N ALA A 95 8.86 4.66 -8.29
CA ALA A 95 10.23 4.49 -7.82
C ALA A 95 11.23 4.57 -8.99
N GLU A 96 10.93 3.92 -10.12
CA GLU A 96 11.73 4.03 -11.34
C GLU A 96 11.81 5.49 -11.83
N LYS A 97 10.70 6.23 -11.84
CA LYS A 97 10.67 7.67 -12.20
C LYS A 97 11.39 8.57 -11.21
N ALA A 98 11.67 8.09 -10.00
CA ALA A 98 12.48 8.76 -8.98
C ALA A 98 13.95 8.35 -9.05
N ASP A 99 14.43 7.90 -10.22
CA ASP A 99 15.80 7.52 -10.52
C ASP A 99 16.35 6.37 -9.66
N ALA A 100 15.48 5.45 -9.18
CA ALA A 100 15.95 4.21 -8.57
C ALA A 100 16.88 3.45 -9.53
N GLY A 101 17.97 2.90 -9.00
CA GLY A 101 18.96 2.16 -9.80
C GLY A 101 18.40 0.84 -10.32
N SER A 102 17.54 0.20 -9.55
CA SER A 102 16.77 -0.99 -9.96
C SER A 102 15.48 -1.08 -9.15
N VAL A 103 14.42 -1.61 -9.77
CA VAL A 103 13.15 -1.85 -9.10
C VAL A 103 12.66 -3.26 -9.41
N VAL A 104 12.29 -3.98 -8.37
CA VAL A 104 11.63 -5.29 -8.46
C VAL A 104 10.21 -5.17 -7.90
N ALA A 105 9.23 -5.56 -8.69
CA ALA A 105 7.85 -5.71 -8.32
C ALA A 105 7.57 -7.17 -7.99
N LEU A 106 7.12 -7.47 -6.78
CA LEU A 106 6.79 -8.81 -6.30
C LEU A 106 5.30 -8.87 -5.97
N ASP A 107 4.58 -9.75 -6.62
CA ASP A 107 3.18 -10.05 -6.29
C ASP A 107 2.87 -11.49 -6.69
N HIS A 108 1.86 -12.06 -6.09
CA HIS A 108 1.38 -13.39 -6.42
C HIS A 108 -0.14 -13.45 -6.27
N PHE A 109 -0.65 -13.06 -5.10
CA PHE A 109 -2.07 -13.20 -4.79
C PHE A 109 -2.94 -12.41 -5.77
N VAL A 110 -2.67 -11.10 -5.95
CA VAL A 110 -3.46 -10.27 -6.85
C VAL A 110 -3.22 -10.67 -8.31
N TRP A 111 -1.98 -10.97 -8.68
CA TRP A 111 -1.66 -11.34 -10.06
C TRP A 111 -2.28 -12.67 -10.50
N SER A 112 -2.48 -13.59 -9.56
CA SER A 112 -3.09 -14.90 -9.84
C SER A 112 -4.61 -14.91 -9.71
N MET A 113 -5.22 -13.83 -9.23
CA MET A 113 -6.66 -13.75 -8.99
C MET A 113 -7.40 -13.20 -10.21
N ASP A 114 -8.43 -13.91 -10.65
CA ASP A 114 -9.47 -13.36 -11.52
C ASP A 114 -10.49 -12.62 -10.65
N ARG A 115 -10.34 -11.30 -10.58
CA ARG A 115 -11.16 -10.47 -9.69
C ARG A 115 -12.63 -10.48 -10.07
N THR A 116 -12.93 -10.40 -11.37
CA THR A 116 -14.31 -10.40 -11.88
C THR A 116 -15.00 -11.71 -11.57
N ALA A 117 -14.32 -12.84 -11.81
CA ALA A 117 -14.82 -14.15 -11.43
C ALA A 117 -15.00 -14.29 -9.92
N CYS A 118 -14.07 -13.76 -9.12
CA CYS A 118 -14.14 -13.79 -7.67
C CYS A 118 -15.33 -12.98 -7.12
N GLU A 119 -15.55 -11.77 -7.62
CA GLU A 119 -16.69 -10.93 -7.23
C GLU A 119 -18.04 -11.62 -7.57
N LYS A 120 -18.14 -12.20 -8.76
CA LYS A 120 -19.32 -12.98 -9.18
C LYS A 120 -19.55 -14.18 -8.27
N TYR A 121 -18.50 -14.97 -8.01
CA TYR A 121 -18.55 -16.13 -7.13
C TYR A 121 -19.03 -15.74 -5.72
N GLN A 122 -18.50 -14.67 -5.15
CA GLN A 122 -18.92 -14.19 -3.83
C GLN A 122 -20.40 -13.77 -3.82
N GLN A 123 -20.87 -13.07 -4.86
CA GLN A 123 -22.28 -12.68 -4.99
C GLN A 123 -23.20 -13.92 -5.10
N ASP A 124 -22.81 -14.92 -5.87
CA ASP A 124 -23.58 -16.15 -6.04
C ASP A 124 -23.61 -16.96 -4.76
N CYS A 125 -22.51 -17.06 -4.01
CA CYS A 125 -22.48 -17.66 -2.69
C CYS A 125 -23.41 -16.94 -1.71
N GLN A 126 -23.41 -15.61 -1.70
CA GLN A 126 -24.29 -14.81 -0.83
C GLN A 126 -25.76 -15.03 -1.15
N LYS A 127 -26.15 -15.04 -2.45
CA LYS A 127 -27.54 -15.32 -2.88
C LYS A 127 -28.02 -16.71 -2.48
N SER A 128 -27.12 -17.69 -2.53
CA SER A 128 -27.42 -19.09 -2.25
C SER A 128 -27.20 -19.48 -0.78
N ASN A 129 -26.79 -18.53 0.06
CA ASN A 129 -26.40 -18.76 1.47
C ASN A 129 -25.36 -19.87 1.63
N ILE A 130 -24.38 -19.91 0.71
CA ILE A 130 -23.28 -20.87 0.72
C ILE A 130 -22.05 -20.17 1.32
N LYS A 131 -21.28 -20.91 2.14
CA LYS A 131 -20.02 -20.38 2.69
C LYS A 131 -19.02 -20.10 1.57
N ILE A 132 -18.47 -18.88 1.53
CA ILE A 132 -17.44 -18.49 0.60
C ILE A 132 -16.16 -19.27 0.95
N LYS A 133 -15.59 -19.96 -0.05
CA LYS A 133 -14.27 -20.59 0.04
C LYS A 133 -13.17 -19.57 -0.12
N SER A 134 -11.92 -19.97 0.16
CA SER A 134 -10.76 -19.12 -0.18
C SER A 134 -10.68 -18.90 -1.69
N VAL A 135 -9.92 -17.87 -2.12
CA VAL A 135 -9.77 -17.56 -3.54
C VAL A 135 -9.15 -18.73 -4.29
N GLU A 136 -8.18 -19.40 -3.68
CA GLU A 136 -7.47 -20.55 -4.25
C GLU A 136 -8.40 -21.76 -4.45
N GLU A 137 -9.43 -21.91 -3.62
CA GLU A 137 -10.40 -23.02 -3.69
C GLU A 137 -11.65 -22.69 -4.52
N SER A 138 -11.81 -21.43 -4.93
CA SER A 138 -13.06 -20.93 -5.54
C SER A 138 -13.12 -21.10 -7.07
N GLY A 139 -12.01 -21.49 -7.70
CA GLY A 139 -11.86 -21.46 -9.17
C GLY A 139 -11.55 -20.07 -9.75
N CYS A 140 -11.36 -19.06 -8.91
CA CYS A 140 -10.96 -17.70 -9.27
C CYS A 140 -9.43 -17.50 -9.20
N TRP A 141 -8.70 -18.58 -9.04
CA TRP A 141 -7.25 -18.60 -8.84
C TRP A 141 -6.55 -19.28 -10.01
N ASP A 142 -5.64 -18.56 -10.65
CA ASP A 142 -4.78 -19.10 -11.72
C ASP A 142 -3.36 -18.55 -11.57
N PRO A 143 -2.46 -19.27 -10.87
CA PRO A 143 -1.09 -18.84 -10.64
C PRO A 143 -0.19 -18.96 -11.88
N VAL A 144 -0.67 -19.58 -12.96
CA VAL A 144 0.04 -19.75 -14.23
C VAL A 144 -0.44 -18.71 -15.26
N GLY A 145 -1.76 -18.57 -15.42
CA GLY A 145 -2.35 -17.63 -16.36
C GLY A 145 -2.25 -16.17 -15.93
N LEU A 146 -2.07 -15.91 -14.64
CA LEU A 146 -1.93 -14.58 -14.04
C LEU A 146 -3.01 -13.58 -14.49
N PRO A 147 -4.31 -13.88 -14.34
CA PRO A 147 -5.37 -13.01 -14.85
C PRO A 147 -5.32 -11.60 -14.24
N GLY A 148 -4.96 -11.47 -12.97
CA GLY A 148 -4.87 -10.19 -12.27
C GLY A 148 -3.64 -9.35 -12.63
N LYS A 149 -2.67 -9.88 -13.40
CA LYS A 149 -1.45 -9.16 -13.78
C LYS A 149 -1.62 -8.26 -15.00
N GLY A 150 -2.74 -8.38 -15.73
CA GLY A 150 -2.94 -7.66 -16.99
C GLY A 150 -2.75 -6.15 -16.90
N GLY A 151 -3.16 -5.52 -15.79
CA GLY A 151 -2.95 -4.09 -15.55
C GLY A 151 -1.46 -3.72 -15.43
N PHE A 152 -0.70 -4.50 -14.67
CA PHE A 152 0.75 -4.32 -14.54
C PHE A 152 1.45 -4.48 -15.90
N ASP A 153 1.16 -5.54 -16.64
CA ASP A 153 1.83 -5.85 -17.90
C ASP A 153 1.53 -4.78 -18.98
N LEU A 154 0.28 -4.30 -19.05
CA LEU A 154 -0.09 -3.19 -19.93
C LEU A 154 0.64 -1.90 -19.54
N ALA A 155 0.62 -1.53 -18.26
CA ALA A 155 1.29 -0.33 -17.80
C ALA A 155 2.80 -0.40 -18.01
N HIS A 156 3.42 -1.53 -17.69
CA HIS A 156 4.84 -1.80 -17.90
C HIS A 156 5.24 -1.62 -19.38
N SER A 157 4.47 -2.21 -20.30
CA SER A 157 4.69 -2.12 -21.75
C SER A 157 4.56 -0.68 -22.26
N VAL A 158 3.47 0.02 -21.91
CA VAL A 158 3.19 1.39 -22.38
C VAL A 158 4.21 2.38 -21.86
N LEU A 159 4.61 2.24 -20.61
CA LEU A 159 5.63 3.10 -19.97
C LEU A 159 7.05 2.74 -20.40
N LYS A 160 7.25 1.63 -21.11
CA LYS A 160 8.57 1.06 -21.43
C LYS A 160 9.43 0.93 -20.20
N SER A 161 8.83 0.47 -19.12
CA SER A 161 9.44 0.36 -17.81
C SER A 161 10.52 -0.73 -17.80
N LYS A 162 11.56 -0.54 -16.97
CA LYS A 162 12.62 -1.50 -16.72
C LYS A 162 12.41 -2.26 -15.40
N VAL A 163 11.28 -2.06 -14.75
CA VAL A 163 10.90 -2.77 -13.52
C VAL A 163 10.87 -4.27 -13.79
N THR A 164 11.60 -5.04 -12.99
CA THR A 164 11.54 -6.50 -13.06
C THR A 164 10.33 -6.99 -12.28
N SER A 165 9.47 -7.81 -12.87
CA SER A 165 8.33 -8.42 -12.17
C SER A 165 8.63 -9.86 -11.79
N ILE A 166 8.29 -10.24 -10.55
CA ILE A 166 8.43 -11.60 -10.02
C ILE A 166 7.06 -12.05 -9.51
N ASN A 167 6.48 -13.09 -10.14
CA ASN A 167 5.28 -13.75 -9.63
C ASN A 167 5.69 -14.84 -8.64
N ARG A 168 5.64 -14.50 -7.34
CA ARG A 168 5.93 -15.44 -6.27
C ARG A 168 5.30 -14.97 -4.96
N ASP A 169 4.80 -15.92 -4.17
CA ASP A 169 4.34 -15.64 -2.81
C ASP A 169 5.48 -15.05 -1.97
N PHE A 170 5.22 -13.89 -1.38
CA PHE A 170 6.17 -13.18 -0.53
C PHE A 170 6.67 -14.07 0.63
N MET A 171 5.78 -14.81 1.28
CA MET A 171 6.14 -15.66 2.41
C MET A 171 6.99 -16.87 2.01
N GLN A 172 6.91 -17.29 0.76
CA GLN A 172 7.70 -18.39 0.19
C GLN A 172 8.97 -17.93 -0.54
N THR A 173 9.16 -16.62 -0.71
CA THR A 173 10.35 -16.04 -1.35
C THR A 173 11.43 -15.82 -0.29
N SER A 174 12.71 -16.01 -0.64
CA SER A 174 13.84 -15.74 0.25
C SER A 174 14.75 -14.65 -0.31
N ALA A 175 15.52 -14.01 0.58
CA ALA A 175 16.56 -13.07 0.15
C ALA A 175 17.69 -13.75 -0.65
N THR A 176 17.85 -15.06 -0.53
CA THR A 176 18.77 -15.84 -1.37
C THR A 176 18.26 -16.00 -2.81
N ASP A 177 16.95 -15.91 -3.03
CA ASP A 177 16.33 -16.05 -4.36
C ASP A 177 16.39 -14.76 -5.17
N ILE A 178 16.08 -13.63 -4.53
CA ILE A 178 15.88 -12.34 -5.23
C ILE A 178 16.81 -11.22 -4.76
N GLY A 179 17.64 -11.48 -3.74
CA GLY A 179 18.55 -10.50 -3.16
C GLY A 179 17.92 -9.67 -2.04
N THR A 180 18.67 -8.67 -1.60
CA THR A 180 18.27 -7.66 -0.62
C THR A 180 18.27 -6.27 -1.26
N PHE A 181 17.48 -5.34 -0.72
CA PHE A 181 17.19 -4.06 -1.34
C PHE A 181 17.43 -2.90 -0.37
N ASP A 182 17.90 -1.77 -0.88
CA ASP A 182 18.16 -0.59 -0.06
C ASP A 182 16.84 -0.03 0.51
N VAL A 183 15.78 -0.04 -0.31
CA VAL A 183 14.43 0.40 0.10
C VAL A 183 13.41 -0.69 -0.22
N VAL A 184 12.57 -1.04 0.75
CA VAL A 184 11.48 -2.01 0.54
C VAL A 184 10.14 -1.33 0.81
N PHE A 185 9.24 -1.38 -0.17
CA PHE A 185 7.86 -0.95 -0.04
C PHE A 185 6.99 -2.13 0.40
N PHE A 186 6.21 -1.93 1.47
CA PHE A 186 5.24 -2.89 1.99
C PHE A 186 3.93 -2.14 2.25
N LEU A 187 3.25 -1.82 1.14
CA LEU A 187 2.17 -0.85 1.11
C LEU A 187 0.82 -1.55 0.93
N GLY A 188 0.00 -1.51 1.97
CA GLY A 188 -1.31 -2.15 1.93
C GLY A 188 -1.28 -3.68 2.04
N VAL A 189 -0.21 -4.26 2.57
CA VAL A 189 -0.02 -5.73 2.62
C VAL A 189 -0.17 -6.29 4.03
N LEU A 190 0.38 -5.62 5.06
CA LEU A 190 0.51 -6.19 6.40
C LEU A 190 -0.81 -6.67 7.01
N TYR A 191 -1.90 -5.94 6.81
CA TYR A 191 -3.20 -6.30 7.37
C TYR A 191 -3.86 -7.51 6.68
N HIS A 192 -3.36 -7.94 5.51
CA HIS A 192 -3.72 -9.19 4.85
C HIS A 192 -2.90 -10.39 5.33
N MET A 193 -1.84 -10.17 6.10
CA MET A 193 -0.98 -11.25 6.55
C MET A 193 -1.55 -11.93 7.81
N GLN A 194 -1.81 -13.24 7.76
CA GLN A 194 -2.30 -14.01 8.89
C GLN A 194 -1.34 -13.98 10.08
N ASN A 195 -0.03 -14.00 9.81
CA ASN A 195 1.05 -13.96 10.78
C ASN A 195 1.87 -12.67 10.63
N PRO A 196 1.39 -11.53 11.15
CA PRO A 196 2.01 -10.23 10.89
C PRO A 196 3.44 -10.11 11.41
N LEU A 197 3.79 -10.76 12.52
CA LEU A 197 5.17 -10.75 13.03
C LEU A 197 6.12 -11.52 12.10
N GLU A 198 5.74 -12.70 11.65
CA GLU A 198 6.56 -13.49 10.73
C GLU A 198 6.71 -12.78 9.37
N SER A 199 5.65 -12.11 8.92
CA SER A 199 5.72 -11.31 7.69
C SER A 199 6.69 -10.15 7.82
N LEU A 200 6.72 -9.47 8.96
CA LEU A 200 7.69 -8.39 9.20
C LEU A 200 9.13 -8.90 9.39
N LYS A 201 9.33 -10.09 9.99
CA LYS A 201 10.65 -10.75 10.01
C LYS A 201 11.12 -11.03 8.58
N LYS A 202 10.23 -11.57 7.76
CA LYS A 202 10.48 -11.80 6.34
C LYS A 202 10.82 -10.51 5.58
N LEU A 203 10.06 -9.45 5.83
CA LEU A 203 10.34 -8.11 5.28
C LEU A 203 11.75 -7.63 5.68
N ALA A 204 12.15 -7.85 6.95
CA ALA A 204 13.47 -7.46 7.44
C ALA A 204 14.62 -8.25 6.76
N GLU A 205 14.39 -9.48 6.29
CA GLU A 205 15.38 -10.25 5.51
C GLU A 205 15.71 -9.58 4.17
N PHE A 206 14.71 -8.97 3.50
CA PHE A 206 14.91 -8.28 2.23
C PHE A 206 15.46 -6.87 2.37
N THR A 207 15.39 -6.29 3.58
CA THR A 207 15.72 -4.88 3.82
C THR A 207 17.19 -4.70 4.17
N LYS A 208 17.91 -3.87 3.40
CA LYS A 208 19.26 -3.42 3.73
C LYS A 208 19.26 -2.17 4.61
N GLU A 209 18.49 -1.13 4.20
CA GLU A 209 18.47 0.15 4.89
C GLU A 209 17.11 0.43 5.54
N ILE A 210 16.05 0.47 4.73
CA ILE A 210 14.74 0.92 5.17
C ILE A 210 13.59 0.14 4.52
N ALA A 211 12.59 -0.24 5.32
CA ALA A 211 11.26 -0.63 4.85
C ALA A 211 10.26 0.49 5.09
N ILE A 212 9.46 0.85 4.08
CA ILE A 212 8.34 1.77 4.18
C ILE A 212 7.07 0.92 4.27
N ILE A 213 6.44 0.93 5.45
CA ILE A 213 5.29 0.10 5.75
C ILE A 213 4.06 0.98 5.85
N GLU A 214 3.08 0.74 4.99
CA GLU A 214 1.76 1.35 5.05
C GLU A 214 0.73 0.26 5.35
N THR A 215 -0.11 0.46 6.37
CA THR A 215 -1.07 -0.56 6.77
C THR A 215 -2.34 0.05 7.36
N HIS A 216 -3.41 -0.74 7.32
CA HIS A 216 -4.57 -0.47 8.16
C HIS A 216 -4.18 -0.52 9.63
N ALA A 217 -4.67 0.43 10.41
CA ALA A 217 -4.39 0.55 11.83
C ALA A 217 -5.62 1.07 12.59
N VAL A 218 -5.64 0.80 13.89
CA VAL A 218 -6.70 1.23 14.78
C VAL A 218 -6.16 2.14 15.89
N GLU A 219 -6.97 3.07 16.32
CA GLU A 219 -6.73 3.84 17.53
C GLU A 219 -7.83 3.51 18.54
N VAL A 220 -7.43 2.94 19.66
CA VAL A 220 -8.33 2.71 20.80
C VAL A 220 -8.11 3.82 21.80
N HIS A 221 -9.08 4.72 21.93
CA HIS A 221 -8.95 5.91 22.75
C HIS A 221 -8.63 5.57 24.21
N GLY A 222 -7.57 6.17 24.73
CA GLY A 222 -7.11 5.98 26.11
C GLY A 222 -6.29 4.71 26.36
N HIS A 223 -5.94 3.96 25.32
CA HIS A 223 -5.07 2.79 25.39
C HIS A 223 -3.79 3.03 24.58
N ASN A 224 -2.66 3.15 25.29
CA ASN A 224 -1.36 3.36 24.66
C ASN A 224 -0.52 2.08 24.58
N GLN A 225 -0.93 0.99 25.26
CA GLN A 225 -0.26 -0.30 25.15
C GLN A 225 -0.38 -0.87 23.74
N PRO A 226 0.58 -1.73 23.32
CA PRO A 226 0.48 -2.44 22.06
C PRO A 226 -0.76 -3.31 22.00
N LEU A 227 -1.61 -3.07 21.01
CA LEU A 227 -2.87 -3.79 20.77
C LEU A 227 -3.04 -4.04 19.26
N ALA A 228 -3.81 -5.05 18.92
CA ALA A 228 -4.29 -5.27 17.56
C ALA A 228 -5.76 -5.71 17.60
N GLU A 229 -6.55 -5.18 16.68
CA GLU A 229 -7.90 -5.67 16.40
C GLU A 229 -7.80 -6.83 15.41
N PHE A 230 -8.53 -7.91 15.69
CA PHE A 230 -8.58 -9.10 14.84
C PHE A 230 -9.91 -9.14 14.09
N TYR A 231 -9.86 -9.50 12.82
CA TYR A 231 -11.01 -9.58 11.93
C TYR A 231 -11.19 -11.02 11.43
N PRO A 232 -11.96 -11.86 12.16
CA PRO A 232 -12.10 -13.29 11.80
C PRO A 232 -12.91 -13.55 10.54
N GLU A 233 -13.70 -12.58 10.06
CA GLU A 233 -14.58 -12.78 8.90
C GLU A 233 -14.46 -11.65 7.88
N LYS A 234 -15.30 -10.61 7.98
CA LYS A 234 -15.45 -9.53 6.98
C LYS A 234 -15.61 -8.15 7.64
N GLU A 235 -15.25 -8.02 8.89
CA GLU A 235 -15.52 -6.83 9.70
C GLU A 235 -14.83 -5.60 9.12
N LEU A 236 -13.67 -5.80 8.49
CA LEU A 236 -12.96 -4.71 7.83
C LEU A 236 -13.31 -4.65 6.34
N ASN A 237 -14.12 -3.66 5.97
CA ASN A 237 -14.52 -3.34 4.60
C ASN A 237 -15.23 -4.46 3.83
N GLY A 238 -15.78 -5.47 4.52
CA GLY A 238 -16.43 -6.60 3.87
C GLY A 238 -15.47 -7.58 3.17
N ASP A 239 -14.18 -7.45 3.40
CA ASP A 239 -13.13 -8.25 2.75
C ASP A 239 -12.60 -9.33 3.73
N PRO A 240 -12.78 -10.63 3.41
CA PRO A 240 -12.37 -11.74 4.27
C PRO A 240 -10.85 -11.96 4.28
N THR A 241 -10.08 -11.22 3.48
CA THR A 241 -8.62 -11.31 3.46
C THR A 241 -7.95 -10.35 4.45
N ASN A 242 -8.73 -9.54 5.15
CA ASN A 242 -8.25 -8.62 6.17
C ASN A 242 -8.22 -9.33 7.53
N TRP A 243 -7.08 -9.37 8.19
CA TRP A 243 -6.90 -10.09 9.45
C TRP A 243 -6.66 -9.19 10.66
N TRP A 244 -5.83 -8.15 10.51
CA TRP A 244 -5.32 -7.42 11.65
C TRP A 244 -5.30 -5.90 11.46
N GLY A 245 -5.67 -5.18 12.53
CA GLY A 245 -5.48 -3.74 12.65
C GLY A 245 -4.67 -3.42 13.90
N PRO A 246 -3.32 -3.35 13.85
CA PRO A 246 -2.54 -2.95 15.01
C PRO A 246 -2.78 -1.47 15.33
N ASN A 247 -2.71 -1.10 16.62
CA ASN A 247 -2.53 0.29 16.96
C ASN A 247 -1.08 0.73 16.69
N LEU A 248 -0.80 2.03 16.78
CA LEU A 248 0.54 2.53 16.45
C LEU A 248 1.64 1.93 17.32
N SER A 249 1.39 1.76 18.62
CA SER A 249 2.33 1.12 19.56
C SER A 249 2.55 -0.35 19.20
N GLY A 250 1.49 -1.06 18.79
CA GLY A 250 1.57 -2.44 18.32
C GLY A 250 2.38 -2.55 17.04
N LEU A 251 2.14 -1.68 16.04
CA LEU A 251 2.89 -1.66 14.80
C LEU A 251 4.40 -1.41 15.04
N ILE A 252 4.73 -0.42 15.88
CA ILE A 252 6.12 -0.14 16.26
C ILE A 252 6.74 -1.35 16.98
N GLY A 253 6.00 -1.96 17.90
CA GLY A 253 6.45 -3.15 18.62
C GLY A 253 6.71 -4.34 17.70
N LEU A 254 5.82 -4.60 16.76
CA LEU A 254 5.96 -5.65 15.74
C LEU A 254 7.20 -5.43 14.87
N CYS A 255 7.43 -4.20 14.38
CA CYS A 255 8.63 -3.88 13.60
C CYS A 255 9.93 -4.11 14.40
N LYS A 256 9.97 -3.68 15.66
CA LYS A 256 11.14 -3.91 16.53
C LYS A 256 11.36 -5.40 16.80
N ALA A 257 10.32 -6.14 17.10
CA ALA A 257 10.37 -7.59 17.31
C ALA A 257 10.80 -8.37 16.04
N ALA A 258 10.54 -7.80 14.86
CA ALA A 258 10.97 -8.33 13.58
C ALA A 258 12.45 -8.05 13.25
N GLY A 259 13.17 -7.28 14.08
CA GLY A 259 14.60 -7.00 13.92
C GLY A 259 14.94 -5.65 13.27
N PHE A 260 13.97 -4.74 13.16
CA PHE A 260 14.24 -3.35 12.80
C PHE A 260 14.75 -2.58 14.03
N THR A 261 15.84 -1.84 13.87
CA THR A 261 16.51 -1.14 14.97
C THR A 261 15.84 0.19 15.34
N ARG A 262 15.28 0.89 14.34
CA ARG A 262 14.59 2.17 14.50
C ARG A 262 13.27 2.16 13.74
N VAL A 263 12.22 2.71 14.33
CA VAL A 263 10.92 2.89 13.69
C VAL A 263 10.50 4.34 13.82
N GLU A 264 10.24 5.00 12.71
CA GLU A 264 9.81 6.39 12.63
C GLU A 264 8.40 6.48 12.06
N VAL A 265 7.52 7.21 12.73
CA VAL A 265 6.13 7.38 12.31
C VAL A 265 6.03 8.54 11.32
N LYS A 266 5.60 8.24 10.10
CA LYS A 266 5.33 9.26 9.06
C LYS A 266 3.86 9.66 9.06
N LYS A 267 2.95 8.71 9.30
CA LYS A 267 1.53 8.97 9.43
C LYS A 267 0.95 8.15 10.57
N GLY A 268 0.46 8.84 11.58
CA GLY A 268 -0.23 8.27 12.75
C GLY A 268 -1.73 8.53 12.71
N PRO A 269 -2.43 8.27 13.84
CA PRO A 269 -3.86 8.51 13.94
C PRO A 269 -4.21 9.98 13.74
N PRO A 270 -5.35 10.28 13.07
CA PRO A 270 -5.81 11.65 12.89
C PRO A 270 -6.05 12.34 14.23
N LYS A 271 -5.52 13.54 14.40
CA LYS A 271 -5.73 14.32 15.63
C LYS A 271 -7.24 14.58 15.83
N LEU A 272 -7.73 14.28 17.01
CA LEU A 272 -9.09 14.67 17.41
C LEU A 272 -9.10 16.17 17.69
N GLY A 273 -10.09 16.89 17.17
CA GLY A 273 -10.35 18.27 17.61
C GLY A 273 -10.69 18.29 19.10
N GLY A 274 -10.31 19.37 19.83
CA GLY A 274 -10.41 19.45 21.30
C GLY A 274 -11.78 19.06 21.87
N LEU A 275 -12.90 19.54 21.28
CA LEU A 275 -14.26 19.18 21.71
C LEU A 275 -14.57 17.69 21.56
N ARG A 276 -14.11 17.03 20.48
CA ARG A 276 -14.27 15.58 20.28
C ARG A 276 -13.46 14.76 21.26
N THR A 277 -12.28 15.24 21.66
CA THR A 277 -11.46 14.61 22.69
C THR A 277 -12.16 14.68 24.03
N ILE A 278 -12.69 15.84 24.42
CA ILE A 278 -13.44 16.02 25.66
C ILE A 278 -14.68 15.13 25.69
N ALA A 279 -15.46 15.11 24.61
CA ALA A 279 -16.64 14.27 24.49
C ALA A 279 -16.31 12.78 24.64
N LYS A 280 -15.25 12.28 23.99
CA LYS A 280 -14.80 10.88 24.13
C LYS A 280 -14.32 10.55 25.55
N ASN A 281 -13.62 11.46 26.22
CA ASN A 281 -13.21 11.27 27.61
C ASN A 281 -14.42 11.16 28.55
N ILE A 282 -15.42 12.01 28.36
CA ILE A 282 -16.68 11.96 29.13
C ILE A 282 -17.38 10.62 28.88
N ALA A 283 -17.57 10.24 27.60
CA ALA A 283 -18.22 8.98 27.27
C ALA A 283 -17.51 7.75 27.86
N ARG A 284 -16.19 7.75 27.92
CA ARG A 284 -15.41 6.69 28.54
C ARG A 284 -15.63 6.61 30.05
N VAL A 285 -15.62 7.76 30.76
CA VAL A 285 -15.87 7.82 32.19
C VAL A 285 -17.26 7.24 32.54
N PHE A 286 -18.24 7.46 31.68
CA PHE A 286 -19.60 6.94 31.86
C PHE A 286 -19.84 5.59 31.17
N ASN A 287 -18.79 4.88 30.70
CA ASN A 287 -18.89 3.59 29.99
C ASN A 287 -19.88 3.61 28.80
N LEU A 288 -20.00 4.74 28.12
CA LEU A 288 -20.85 4.82 26.94
C LEU A 288 -20.20 4.10 25.75
N PRO A 289 -20.95 3.31 24.95
CA PRO A 289 -20.40 2.45 23.90
C PRO A 289 -19.51 3.17 22.87
N TRP A 290 -19.81 4.44 22.56
CA TRP A 290 -19.03 5.23 21.62
C TRP A 290 -17.71 5.79 22.20
N GLY A 291 -17.54 5.79 23.51
CA GLY A 291 -16.30 6.21 24.20
C GLY A 291 -15.15 5.24 24.02
N THR A 292 -15.45 3.95 23.83
CA THR A 292 -14.48 2.86 23.68
C THR A 292 -14.30 2.39 22.23
N ARG A 293 -15.09 2.95 21.29
CA ARG A 293 -15.05 2.54 19.88
C ARG A 293 -13.71 2.85 19.24
N SER A 294 -13.09 1.85 18.62
CA SER A 294 -11.88 2.03 17.81
C SER A 294 -12.11 2.97 16.63
N ARG A 295 -11.07 3.72 16.25
CA ARG A 295 -11.04 4.52 15.03
C ARG A 295 -10.05 3.90 14.05
N HIS A 296 -10.51 3.65 12.86
CA HIS A 296 -9.73 3.05 11.79
C HIS A 296 -9.01 4.14 10.98
N TYR A 297 -7.75 3.92 10.64
CA TYR A 297 -6.95 4.84 9.82
C TYR A 297 -5.86 4.09 9.08
N ARG A 298 -5.14 4.78 8.19
CA ARG A 298 -3.95 4.23 7.51
C ARG A 298 -2.71 4.79 8.19
N ALA A 299 -1.90 3.89 8.77
CA ALA A 299 -0.60 4.22 9.36
C ALA A 299 0.52 4.09 8.35
N ILE A 300 1.55 4.94 8.45
CA ILE A 300 2.78 4.82 7.68
C ILE A 300 3.96 4.93 8.64
N VAL A 301 4.85 3.95 8.59
CA VAL A 301 6.10 3.95 9.36
C VAL A 301 7.28 3.65 8.46
N HIS A 302 8.43 4.24 8.79
CA HIS A 302 9.74 3.85 8.29
C HIS A 302 10.38 2.93 9.33
N ALA A 303 10.76 1.73 8.92
CA ALA A 303 11.45 0.75 9.75
C ALA A 303 12.88 0.56 9.19
N TRP A 304 13.87 0.94 9.99
CA TRP A 304 15.29 0.92 9.61
C TRP A 304 15.97 -0.33 10.14
N LYS A 305 16.84 -0.90 9.31
CA LYS A 305 17.66 -2.05 9.65
C LYS A 305 18.83 -1.68 10.57
#